data_1f9b7c80d2d6ef762633c2092fdf1649
#
_entry.id   1f9b7c80d2d6ef762633c2092fdf1649
#
_cell.length_a   1.000
_cell.length_b   1.000
_cell.length_c   1.000
_cell.angle_alpha   90.00
_cell.angle_beta   90.00
_cell.angle_gamma   90.00
#
_symmetry.space_group_name_H-M   'P 1'
#
loop_
_entity.id
_entity.type
_entity.pdbx_description
1 polymer ?
#
loop_
_entity_poly.entity_id
_entity_poly.type
_entity_poly.pdbx_seq_one_letter_code
_entity_poly.pdbx_strand_id
1 'polypeptide(L)' 'GSQEFKEFVEKYFSGCVDSSKVVNNCVYPTVYEPVCGCNGLTYSNSSAAACDGVTNYQDGPCP' A
#
# COMPACT_ATOMS: atom_id res chain seq x y z
N GLY A 1 13.77 12.57 -20.33
CA GLY A 1 13.18 11.65 -21.25
C GLY A 1 12.31 10.63 -20.56
N SER A 2 11.87 9.64 -21.29
CA SER A 2 10.99 8.61 -20.75
C SER A 2 11.68 7.78 -19.67
N GLN A 3 12.99 7.68 -19.73
CA GLN A 3 13.77 6.95 -18.75
C GLN A 3 13.74 7.64 -17.37
N GLU A 4 13.83 8.95 -17.36
CA GLU A 4 13.74 9.72 -16.14
C GLU A 4 12.35 9.59 -15.50
N PHE A 5 11.34 9.61 -16.34
CA PHE A 5 9.97 9.42 -15.89
C PHE A 5 9.79 8.04 -15.26
N LYS A 6 10.36 7.03 -15.87
CA LYS A 6 10.28 5.66 -15.37
C LYS A 6 10.97 5.54 -14.01
N GLU A 7 12.13 6.13 -13.85
CA GLU A 7 12.84 6.12 -12.57
C GLU A 7 12.03 6.79 -11.48
N PHE A 8 11.39 7.90 -11.81
CA PHE A 8 10.55 8.61 -10.86
C PHE A 8 9.38 7.73 -10.41
N VAL A 9 8.73 7.06 -11.34
CA VAL A 9 7.59 6.20 -11.03
C VAL A 9 8.04 5.01 -10.18
N GLU A 10 9.13 4.38 -10.53
CA GLU A 10 9.66 3.25 -9.76
C GLU A 10 10.01 3.66 -8.34
N LYS A 11 10.66 4.79 -8.19
CA LYS A 11 11.04 5.29 -6.88
C LYS A 11 9.81 5.58 -6.02
N TYR A 12 8.79 6.14 -6.64
CA TYR A 12 7.56 6.48 -5.93
C TYR A 12 6.80 5.24 -5.49
N PHE A 13 6.61 4.28 -6.40
CA PHE A 13 5.80 3.10 -6.12
C PHE A 13 6.57 1.98 -5.41
N SER A 14 7.83 1.76 -5.73
CA SER A 14 8.58 0.69 -5.08
C SER A 14 8.88 1.01 -3.62
N GLY A 15 8.94 2.27 -3.24
CA GLY A 15 9.08 2.65 -1.84
C GLY A 15 7.78 2.50 -1.05
N CYS A 16 6.65 2.39 -1.74
CA CYS A 16 5.33 2.35 -1.13
C CYS A 16 4.80 0.92 -1.00
N VAL A 17 4.84 0.15 -2.09
CA VAL A 17 4.33 -1.22 -2.10
C VAL A 17 5.49 -2.16 -2.39
N ASP A 18 5.71 -3.09 -1.47
CA ASP A 18 6.78 -4.07 -1.60
C ASP A 18 6.13 -5.40 -2.02
N SER A 19 6.32 -5.78 -3.28
CA SER A 19 5.71 -6.99 -3.80
C SER A 19 6.22 -8.26 -3.11
N SER A 20 7.40 -8.21 -2.49
CA SER A 20 7.92 -9.35 -1.74
C SER A 20 7.17 -9.55 -0.42
N LYS A 21 6.43 -8.55 0.04
CA LYS A 21 5.65 -8.61 1.27
C LYS A 21 4.18 -8.89 1.03
N VAL A 22 3.76 -9.01 -0.22
CA VAL A 22 2.38 -9.37 -0.54
C VAL A 22 2.15 -10.82 -0.13
N VAL A 23 1.08 -11.04 0.64
CA VAL A 23 0.73 -12.37 1.15
C VAL A 23 -0.56 -12.84 0.51
N ASN A 24 -0.50 -13.94 -0.22
CA ASN A 24 -1.69 -14.58 -0.78
C ASN A 24 -2.45 -15.29 0.34
N ASN A 25 -3.76 -15.23 0.31
CA ASN A 25 -4.61 -15.85 1.34
C ASN A 25 -4.29 -15.31 2.73
N CYS A 26 -3.98 -14.03 2.80
CA CYS A 26 -3.64 -13.38 4.06
C CYS A 26 -4.87 -13.30 4.96
N VAL A 27 -4.68 -13.68 6.22
CA VAL A 27 -5.73 -13.59 7.23
C VAL A 27 -5.43 -12.40 8.14
N TYR A 28 -6.41 -11.53 8.30
CA TYR A 28 -6.27 -10.37 9.17
C TYR A 28 -7.59 -10.12 9.91
N PRO A 29 -7.55 -9.38 11.03
CA PRO A 29 -8.77 -9.08 11.79
C PRO A 29 -9.79 -8.32 10.95
N THR A 30 -11.06 -8.54 11.23
CA THR A 30 -12.15 -7.88 10.51
C THR A 30 -12.51 -6.52 11.11
N VAL A 31 -11.66 -5.98 11.95
CA VAL A 31 -11.85 -4.64 12.53
C VAL A 31 -11.82 -3.59 11.43
N TYR A 32 -12.79 -2.70 11.44
CA TYR A 32 -12.85 -1.63 10.46
C TYR A 32 -12.25 -0.35 11.05
N GLU A 33 -10.98 -0.12 10.74
CA GLU A 33 -10.26 1.10 11.08
C GLU A 33 -9.54 1.55 9.81
N PRO A 34 -10.25 2.24 8.90
CA PRO A 34 -9.73 2.45 7.55
C PRO A 34 -8.44 3.25 7.54
N VAL A 35 -7.56 2.87 6.62
CA VAL A 35 -6.31 3.58 6.38
C VAL A 35 -6.18 3.84 4.89
N CYS A 36 -5.53 4.95 4.55
CA CYS A 36 -5.20 5.25 3.16
C CYS A 36 -3.79 4.78 2.88
N GLY A 37 -3.65 3.78 2.04
CA GLY A 37 -2.34 3.30 1.63
C GLY A 37 -1.63 4.34 0.77
N CYS A 38 -0.31 4.30 0.79
CA CYS A 38 0.49 5.21 -0.01
C CYS A 38 0.31 4.99 -1.51
N ASN A 39 -0.32 3.88 -1.88
CA ASN A 39 -0.69 3.60 -3.26
C ASN A 39 -2.04 4.22 -3.66
N GLY A 40 -2.68 4.97 -2.77
CA GLY A 40 -3.94 5.66 -3.05
C GLY A 40 -5.18 4.80 -2.84
N LEU A 41 -5.04 3.63 -2.23
CA LEU A 41 -6.17 2.72 -1.97
C LEU A 41 -6.54 2.76 -0.50
N THR A 42 -7.85 2.79 -0.24
CA THR A 42 -8.37 2.70 1.13
C THR A 42 -8.49 1.22 1.52
N TYR A 43 -7.87 0.88 2.63
CA TYR A 43 -7.93 -0.47 3.20
C TYR A 43 -8.80 -0.46 4.45
N SER A 44 -9.42 -1.58 4.75
CA SER A 44 -10.31 -1.68 5.92
C SER A 44 -9.56 -1.54 7.24
N ASN A 45 -8.27 -1.85 7.26
CA ASN A 45 -7.38 -1.64 8.41
C ASN A 45 -5.92 -1.76 7.96
N SER A 46 -5.02 -1.45 8.88
CA SER A 46 -3.58 -1.50 8.58
C SER A 46 -3.09 -2.91 8.27
N SER A 47 -3.70 -3.92 8.86
CA SER A 47 -3.33 -5.30 8.57
C SER A 47 -3.67 -5.67 7.13
N ALA A 48 -4.82 -5.22 6.64
CA ALA A 48 -5.20 -5.44 5.24
C ALA A 48 -4.21 -4.77 4.29
N ALA A 49 -3.78 -3.56 4.63
CA ALA A 49 -2.77 -2.86 3.83
C ALA A 49 -1.44 -3.62 3.82
N ALA A 50 -1.02 -4.11 4.98
CA ALA A 50 0.22 -4.88 5.09
C ALA A 50 0.17 -6.16 4.26
N CYS A 51 -0.99 -6.82 4.22
CA CYS A 51 -1.17 -8.02 3.40
C CYS A 51 -0.97 -7.75 1.92
N ASP A 52 -1.22 -6.54 1.49
CA ASP A 52 -1.07 -6.11 0.10
C ASP A 52 0.32 -5.53 -0.19
N GLY A 53 1.23 -5.63 0.77
CA GLY A 53 2.60 -5.15 0.62
C GLY A 53 2.77 -3.65 0.85
N VAL A 54 1.73 -2.97 1.32
CA VAL A 54 1.81 -1.53 1.57
C VAL A 54 2.69 -1.28 2.78
N THR A 55 3.77 -0.52 2.58
CA THR A 55 4.74 -0.25 3.62
C THR A 55 4.46 1.06 4.37
N ASN A 56 3.59 1.90 3.80
CA ASN A 56 3.30 3.22 4.36
C ASN A 56 1.83 3.55 4.17
N TYR A 57 1.21 4.06 5.21
CA TYR A 57 -0.21 4.42 5.15
C TYR A 57 -0.50 5.55 6.12
N GLN A 58 -1.65 6.17 5.98
CA GLN A 58 -2.14 7.19 6.89
C GLN A 58 -3.47 6.74 7.50
N ASP A 59 -3.73 7.15 8.71
CA ASP A 59 -5.01 6.85 9.36
C ASP A 59 -6.15 7.52 8.61
N GLY A 60 -7.26 6.80 8.52
CA GLY A 60 -8.44 7.29 7.83
C GLY A 60 -8.48 6.91 6.36
N PRO A 61 -9.67 6.97 5.74
CA PRO A 61 -9.81 6.64 4.33
C PRO A 61 -9.12 7.68 3.45
N CYS A 62 -8.78 7.26 2.22
CA CYS A 62 -8.19 8.18 1.25
C CYS A 62 -9.15 9.31 0.94
N PRO A 63 -8.63 10.54 0.78
CA PRO A 63 -9.45 11.70 0.45
C PRO A 63 -10.04 11.60 -0.95
#